data_9a89a87c30505162d41a5b9e0dcd2317
#
_entry.id   9a89a87c30505162d41a5b9e0dcd2317
#
_cell.length_a   1.000
_cell.length_b   1.000
_cell.length_c   1.000
_cell.angle_alpha   90.00
_cell.angle_beta   90.00
_cell.angle_gamma   90.00
#
_symmetry.space_group_name_H-M   'P 1'
#
loop_
_entity.id
_entity.type
_entity.pdbx_description
1 polymer ?
#
loop_
_entity_poly.entity_id
_entity_poly.type
_entity_poly.pdbx_seq_one_letter_code
_entity_poly.pdbx_strand_id
1 'polypeptide(L)'
;MKKLLPLFVSAALGTLSSAVWAENLAEIYNQAKENDPQLLSVAAQRDAAFEAVTSSRSALLPQINLTAGYNINRSDQAPRESDLLSAGINFSQELYQRSSWVSLDTAEKKARQADSQYAATQQGLILRVAKAYFEVLRAQDNLEFVRAESRRGSPIRANQTTL
;
A
#
# COMPACT_ATOMS: atom_id res chain seq x y z
N MET A 1 -2.01 -51.98 39.46
CA MET A 1 -2.25 -50.67 38.85
C MET A 1 -1.12 -50.33 37.87
N LYS A 2 -0.99 -51.02 36.76
CA LYS A 2 0.06 -50.81 35.71
C LYS A 2 -0.44 -51.40 34.42
N LYS A 3 -1.32 -50.75 33.63
CA LYS A 3 -1.69 -51.19 32.27
C LYS A 3 -2.53 -50.14 31.49
N LEU A 4 -2.42 -48.85 31.74
CA LEU A 4 -3.17 -47.81 30.97
C LEU A 4 -2.29 -46.82 30.19
N LEU A 5 -0.98 -47.09 30.04
CA LEU A 5 -0.06 -46.14 29.41
C LEU A 5 0.07 -46.28 27.88
N PRO A 6 -0.29 -47.41 27.16
CA PRO A 6 -0.14 -47.46 25.71
C PRO A 6 -1.33 -46.89 24.92
N LEU A 7 -2.43 -46.47 25.59
CA LEU A 7 -3.64 -46.00 24.86
C LEU A 7 -3.58 -44.51 24.48
N PHE A 8 -2.68 -43.73 25.08
CA PHE A 8 -2.55 -42.29 24.81
C PHE A 8 -1.54 -41.94 23.72
N VAL A 9 -0.70 -42.83 23.27
CA VAL A 9 0.31 -42.58 22.23
C VAL A 9 -0.24 -42.78 20.81
N SER A 10 -1.32 -43.53 20.62
CA SER A 10 -1.92 -43.77 19.30
C SER A 10 -2.91 -42.71 18.85
N ALA A 11 -3.31 -41.73 19.71
CA ALA A 11 -4.23 -40.65 19.35
C ALA A 11 -3.54 -39.39 18.80
N ALA A 12 -2.22 -39.29 18.85
CA ALA A 12 -1.46 -38.08 18.48
C ALA A 12 -0.92 -38.08 17.02
N LEU A 13 -1.09 -39.15 16.25
CA LEU A 13 -0.58 -39.20 14.85
C LEU A 13 -1.65 -39.02 13.77
N GLY A 14 -2.86 -38.60 14.11
CA GLY A 14 -4.02 -38.64 13.20
C GLY A 14 -4.47 -37.35 12.56
N THR A 15 -3.81 -36.18 12.72
CA THR A 15 -4.35 -34.91 12.17
C THR A 15 -3.30 -33.95 11.62
N LEU A 16 -2.44 -34.43 10.74
CA LEU A 16 -1.72 -33.57 9.80
C LEU A 16 -2.27 -33.79 8.39
N SER A 17 -3.59 -33.74 8.22
CA SER A 17 -4.17 -33.40 6.93
C SER A 17 -3.91 -31.91 6.73
N SER A 18 -2.78 -31.59 6.08
CA SER A 18 -2.59 -30.31 5.42
C SER A 18 -3.79 -30.16 4.48
N ALA A 19 -4.80 -29.40 4.93
CA ALA A 19 -5.82 -28.88 4.05
C ALA A 19 -5.07 -28.04 3.01
N VAL A 20 -4.85 -28.60 1.84
CA VAL A 20 -4.48 -27.86 0.64
C VAL A 20 -5.70 -26.99 0.36
N TRP A 21 -5.70 -25.81 0.91
CA TRP A 21 -6.65 -24.78 0.56
C TRP A 21 -6.32 -24.41 -0.88
N ALA A 22 -7.17 -24.85 -1.80
CA ALA A 22 -7.18 -24.27 -3.13
C ALA A 22 -7.55 -22.80 -2.94
N GLU A 23 -6.53 -21.94 -2.87
CA GLU A 23 -6.74 -20.50 -2.76
C GLU A 23 -7.61 -20.06 -3.92
N ASN A 24 -8.81 -19.60 -3.60
CA ASN A 24 -9.75 -19.12 -4.59
C ASN A 24 -9.23 -17.76 -5.12
N LEU A 25 -9.38 -17.54 -6.43
CA LEU A 25 -9.03 -16.26 -7.08
C LEU A 25 -9.52 -15.03 -6.31
N ALA A 26 -10.69 -15.12 -5.67
CA ALA A 26 -11.24 -14.03 -4.85
C ALA A 26 -10.41 -13.77 -3.58
N GLU A 27 -9.85 -14.81 -2.98
CA GLU A 27 -9.01 -14.71 -1.78
C GLU A 27 -7.66 -14.08 -2.13
N ILE A 28 -7.03 -14.55 -3.21
CA ILE A 28 -5.79 -13.98 -3.74
C ILE A 28 -5.97 -12.50 -4.11
N TYR A 29 -7.12 -12.15 -4.72
CA TYR A 29 -7.44 -10.76 -5.02
C TYR A 29 -7.54 -9.90 -3.75
N ASN A 30 -8.18 -10.39 -2.70
CA ASN A 30 -8.28 -9.66 -1.43
C ASN A 30 -6.91 -9.45 -0.78
N GLN A 31 -6.05 -10.47 -0.77
CA GLN A 31 -4.67 -10.35 -0.30
C GLN A 31 -3.86 -9.35 -1.15
N ALA A 32 -4.02 -9.41 -2.48
CA ALA A 32 -3.36 -8.47 -3.38
C ALA A 32 -3.83 -7.03 -3.16
N LYS A 33 -5.12 -6.81 -2.90
CA LYS A 33 -5.68 -5.48 -2.63
C LYS A 33 -5.07 -4.80 -1.40
N GLU A 34 -4.70 -5.58 -0.39
CA GLU A 34 -4.09 -5.07 0.84
C GLU A 34 -2.57 -4.85 0.71
N ASN A 35 -1.92 -5.55 -0.24
CA ASN A 35 -0.46 -5.60 -0.33
C ASN A 35 0.11 -5.08 -1.65
N ASP A 36 -0.72 -4.72 -2.65
CA ASP A 36 -0.22 -4.24 -3.95
C ASP A 36 0.37 -2.82 -3.83
N PRO A 37 1.70 -2.64 -4.05
CA PRO A 37 2.36 -1.35 -3.84
C PRO A 37 1.81 -0.26 -4.77
N GLN A 38 1.36 -0.64 -5.98
CA GLN A 38 0.81 0.31 -6.94
C GLN A 38 -0.54 0.84 -6.47
N LEU A 39 -1.42 -0.04 -5.97
CA LEU A 39 -2.71 0.37 -5.43
C LEU A 39 -2.55 1.23 -4.18
N LEU A 40 -1.66 0.84 -3.26
CA LEU A 40 -1.36 1.59 -2.04
C LEU A 40 -0.77 2.97 -2.36
N SER A 41 0.11 3.07 -3.36
CA SER A 41 0.66 4.36 -3.80
C SER A 41 -0.42 5.29 -4.35
N VAL A 42 -1.34 4.79 -5.17
CA VAL A 42 -2.44 5.59 -5.73
C VAL A 42 -3.47 5.94 -4.65
N ALA A 43 -3.70 5.06 -3.66
CA ALA A 43 -4.52 5.38 -2.49
C ALA A 43 -3.93 6.56 -1.70
N ALA A 44 -2.64 6.54 -1.42
CA ALA A 44 -1.96 7.65 -0.75
C ALA A 44 -2.01 8.97 -1.56
N GLN A 45 -1.88 8.90 -2.90
CA GLN A 45 -2.03 10.06 -3.77
C GLN A 45 -3.46 10.62 -3.74
N ARG A 46 -4.48 9.75 -3.72
CA ARG A 46 -5.87 10.14 -3.56
C ARG A 46 -6.07 10.86 -2.23
N ASP A 47 -5.61 10.30 -1.14
CA ASP A 47 -5.74 10.90 0.20
C ASP A 47 -5.03 12.25 0.26
N ALA A 48 -3.82 12.36 -0.28
CA ALA A 48 -3.11 13.63 -0.40
C ALA A 48 -3.88 14.69 -1.23
N ALA A 49 -4.60 14.27 -2.29
CA ALA A 49 -5.42 15.18 -3.07
C ALA A 49 -6.66 15.68 -2.29
N PHE A 50 -7.25 14.85 -1.42
CA PHE A 50 -8.32 15.27 -0.52
C PHE A 50 -7.82 16.22 0.58
N GLU A 51 -6.63 15.97 1.13
CA GLU A 51 -6.01 16.88 2.09
C GLU A 51 -5.64 18.24 1.45
N ALA A 52 -5.28 18.25 0.17
CA ALA A 52 -5.06 19.49 -0.57
C ALA A 52 -6.32 20.37 -0.66
N VAL A 53 -7.53 19.78 -0.66
CA VAL A 53 -8.79 20.54 -0.56
C VAL A 53 -8.89 21.23 0.79
N THR A 54 -8.60 20.52 1.88
CA THR A 54 -8.58 21.06 3.24
C THR A 54 -7.57 22.21 3.36
N SER A 55 -6.36 22.02 2.80
CA SER A 55 -5.33 23.05 2.75
C SER A 55 -5.76 24.28 1.95
N SER A 56 -6.40 24.09 0.79
CA SER A 56 -6.91 25.22 -0.02
C SER A 56 -8.04 25.96 0.68
N ARG A 57 -8.86 25.26 1.46
CA ARG A 57 -9.93 25.87 2.27
C ARG A 57 -9.37 26.67 3.44
N SER A 58 -8.23 26.28 3.99
CA SER A 58 -7.62 26.97 5.11
C SER A 58 -7.23 28.41 4.77
N ALA A 59 -6.92 28.72 3.51
CA ALA A 59 -6.63 30.09 3.05
C ALA A 59 -7.85 31.04 3.18
N LEU A 60 -9.07 30.48 3.21
CA LEU A 60 -10.32 31.22 3.40
C LEU A 60 -10.67 31.45 4.89
N LEU A 61 -9.92 30.80 5.80
CA LEU A 61 -10.14 30.93 7.23
C LEU A 61 -9.24 31.99 7.85
N PRO A 62 -9.59 32.50 9.04
CA PRO A 62 -8.72 33.40 9.78
C PRO A 62 -7.36 32.78 10.08
N GLN A 63 -6.28 33.48 9.80
CA GLN A 63 -4.90 33.08 10.07
C GLN A 63 -4.39 33.76 11.33
N ILE A 64 -3.89 32.97 12.27
CA ILE A 64 -3.24 33.46 13.50
C ILE A 64 -1.78 33.02 13.46
N ASN A 65 -0.88 33.97 13.43
CA ASN A 65 0.55 33.71 13.40
C ASN A 65 1.20 34.23 14.68
N LEU A 66 1.93 33.36 15.37
CA LEU A 66 2.77 33.72 16.50
C LEU A 66 4.22 33.83 16.01
N THR A 67 4.86 34.94 16.27
CA THR A 67 6.25 35.17 15.93
C THR A 67 7.05 35.45 17.20
N ALA A 68 8.23 34.85 17.30
CA ALA A 68 9.22 35.16 18.32
C ALA A 68 10.58 35.29 17.64
N GLY A 69 11.30 36.33 17.96
CA GLY A 69 12.61 36.62 17.38
C GLY A 69 13.58 37.13 18.42
N TYR A 70 14.82 36.68 18.38
CA TYR A 70 15.93 37.19 19.13
C TYR A 70 17.00 37.65 18.15
N ASN A 71 17.33 38.91 18.17
CA ASN A 71 18.32 39.53 17.27
C ASN A 71 19.46 40.13 18.07
N ILE A 72 20.68 39.66 17.78
CA ILE A 72 21.92 40.18 18.36
C ILE A 72 22.58 41.08 17.30
N ASN A 73 22.66 42.37 17.55
CA ASN A 73 23.34 43.30 16.66
C ASN A 73 24.69 43.71 17.29
N ARG A 74 25.78 43.25 16.65
CA ARG A 74 27.15 43.62 16.99
C ARG A 74 27.73 44.45 15.86
N SER A 75 28.08 45.73 16.14
CA SER A 75 28.68 46.60 15.17
C SER A 75 30.07 47.02 15.65
N ASP A 76 31.09 46.80 14.83
CA ASP A 76 32.49 47.21 15.10
C ASP A 76 32.66 48.74 15.10
N GLN A 77 31.68 49.50 14.60
CA GLN A 77 31.79 50.95 14.45
C GLN A 77 31.00 51.75 15.49
N ALA A 78 30.22 51.13 16.34
CA ALA A 78 29.46 51.83 17.40
C ALA A 78 29.53 51.03 18.71
N PRO A 79 29.82 51.68 19.88
CA PRO A 79 29.97 50.98 21.15
C PRO A 79 28.61 50.64 21.80
N ARG A 80 27.66 50.15 21.04
CA ARG A 80 26.36 49.68 21.54
C ARG A 80 26.05 48.28 20.98
N GLU A 81 26.31 47.30 21.79
CA GLU A 81 25.69 46.00 21.63
C GLU A 81 24.22 46.13 21.99
N SER A 82 23.34 45.75 21.10
CA SER A 82 21.91 45.73 21.37
C SER A 82 21.33 44.35 21.10
N ASP A 83 20.79 43.75 22.15
CA ASP A 83 20.01 42.52 22.07
C ASP A 83 18.54 42.91 22.01
N LEU A 84 17.85 42.44 20.96
CA LEU A 84 16.42 42.68 20.77
C LEU A 84 15.67 41.38 20.85
N LEU A 85 14.86 41.20 21.87
CA LEU A 85 13.86 40.14 21.95
C LEU A 85 12.51 40.69 21.46
N SER A 86 11.94 40.07 20.46
CA SER A 86 10.63 40.44 19.92
C SER A 86 9.67 39.24 20.01
N ALA A 87 8.44 39.54 20.41
CA ALA A 87 7.34 38.58 20.37
C ALA A 87 6.10 39.29 19.80
N GLY A 88 5.39 38.61 18.90
CA GLY A 88 4.22 39.23 18.27
C GLY A 88 3.17 38.17 17.91
N ILE A 89 1.90 38.58 17.96
CA ILE A 89 0.76 37.82 17.46
C ILE A 89 0.18 38.64 16.31
N ASN A 90 0.06 38.01 15.14
CA ASN A 90 -0.57 38.61 13.97
C ASN A 90 -1.82 37.86 13.61
N PHE A 91 -2.93 38.54 13.49
CA PHE A 91 -4.20 38.02 13.00
C PHE A 91 -4.48 38.61 11.62
N SER A 92 -4.76 37.77 10.63
CA SER A 92 -5.14 38.18 9.29
C SER A 92 -6.26 37.31 8.73
N GLN A 93 -7.19 37.95 8.02
CA GLN A 93 -8.26 37.24 7.31
C GLN A 93 -8.51 37.89 5.97
N GLU A 94 -8.50 37.09 4.92
CA GLU A 94 -8.94 37.53 3.61
C GLU A 94 -10.47 37.64 3.61
N LEU A 95 -11.00 38.83 3.37
CA LEU A 95 -12.45 39.04 3.27
C LEU A 95 -12.98 38.58 1.91
N TYR A 96 -12.22 38.83 0.83
CA TYR A 96 -12.54 38.35 -0.49
C TYR A 96 -11.29 38.31 -1.37
N GLN A 97 -10.98 37.08 -1.87
CA GLN A 97 -9.94 36.89 -2.89
C GLN A 97 -10.39 35.83 -3.87
N ARG A 98 -10.67 36.23 -5.12
CA ARG A 98 -11.15 35.32 -6.15
C ARG A 98 -10.21 34.15 -6.43
N SER A 99 -8.88 34.39 -6.37
CA SER A 99 -7.87 33.33 -6.58
C SER A 99 -7.97 32.20 -5.55
N SER A 100 -8.27 32.51 -4.29
CA SER A 100 -8.44 31.50 -3.24
C SER A 100 -9.65 30.60 -3.50
N TRP A 101 -10.76 31.17 -3.99
CA TRP A 101 -11.93 30.40 -4.41
C TRP A 101 -11.65 29.52 -5.62
N VAL A 102 -10.94 30.03 -6.63
CA VAL A 102 -10.55 29.25 -7.82
C VAL A 102 -9.58 28.14 -7.44
N SER A 103 -8.67 28.39 -6.49
CA SER A 103 -7.75 27.38 -5.97
C SER A 103 -8.49 26.25 -5.27
N LEU A 104 -9.51 26.57 -4.46
CA LEU A 104 -10.36 25.57 -3.80
C LEU A 104 -11.12 24.71 -4.83
N ASP A 105 -11.79 25.33 -5.81
CA ASP A 105 -12.50 24.61 -6.88
C ASP A 105 -11.55 23.71 -7.68
N THR A 106 -10.34 24.19 -7.96
CA THR A 106 -9.30 23.40 -8.65
C THR A 106 -8.86 22.21 -7.79
N ALA A 107 -8.66 22.38 -6.49
CA ALA A 107 -8.30 21.31 -5.57
C ALA A 107 -9.42 20.24 -5.50
N GLU A 108 -10.67 20.65 -5.45
CA GLU A 108 -11.83 19.73 -5.45
C GLU A 108 -11.92 18.91 -6.75
N LYS A 109 -11.63 19.52 -7.90
CA LYS A 109 -11.58 18.81 -9.18
C LYS A 109 -10.43 17.80 -9.25
N LYS A 110 -9.25 18.17 -8.71
CA LYS A 110 -8.10 17.28 -8.59
C LYS A 110 -8.37 16.10 -7.66
N ALA A 111 -9.06 16.33 -6.55
CA ALA A 111 -9.47 15.24 -5.65
C ALA A 111 -10.39 14.23 -6.35
N ARG A 112 -11.38 14.71 -7.13
CA ARG A 112 -12.24 13.82 -7.95
C ARG A 112 -11.47 13.08 -9.04
N GLN A 113 -10.47 13.73 -9.65
CA GLN A 113 -9.57 13.06 -10.63
C GLN A 113 -8.77 11.95 -9.96
N ALA A 114 -8.20 12.20 -8.77
CA ALA A 114 -7.44 11.20 -8.01
C ALA A 114 -8.32 10.00 -7.59
N ASP A 115 -9.57 10.25 -7.23
CA ASP A 115 -10.55 9.20 -6.91
C ASP A 115 -10.84 8.32 -8.13
N SER A 116 -11.04 8.92 -9.30
CA SER A 116 -11.21 8.19 -10.56
C SER A 116 -9.98 7.36 -10.94
N GLN A 117 -8.78 7.90 -10.68
CA GLN A 117 -7.52 7.20 -10.93
C GLN A 117 -7.35 5.99 -9.99
N TYR A 118 -7.74 6.14 -8.73
CA TYR A 118 -7.76 5.03 -7.77
C TYR A 118 -8.70 3.91 -8.23
N ALA A 119 -9.92 4.27 -8.63
CA ALA A 119 -10.90 3.29 -9.15
C ALA A 119 -10.37 2.55 -10.41
N ALA A 120 -9.74 3.26 -11.34
CA ALA A 120 -9.13 2.66 -12.53
C ALA A 120 -7.99 1.70 -12.17
N THR A 121 -7.14 2.07 -11.19
CA THR A 121 -6.04 1.23 -10.72
C THR A 121 -6.55 -0.03 -10.02
N GLN A 122 -7.64 0.09 -9.25
CA GLN A 122 -8.30 -1.06 -8.62
C GLN A 122 -8.86 -2.05 -9.64
N GLN A 123 -9.47 -1.55 -10.72
CA GLN A 123 -9.92 -2.41 -11.83
C GLN A 123 -8.74 -3.07 -12.54
N GLY A 124 -7.64 -2.34 -12.74
CA GLY A 124 -6.41 -2.88 -13.31
C GLY A 124 -5.79 -3.99 -12.45
N LEU A 125 -5.90 -3.90 -11.14
CA LEU A 125 -5.44 -4.94 -10.22
C LEU A 125 -6.18 -6.26 -10.44
N ILE A 126 -7.50 -6.24 -10.66
CA ILE A 126 -8.29 -7.46 -10.94
C ILE A 126 -7.70 -8.19 -12.15
N LEU A 127 -7.39 -7.47 -13.22
CA LEU A 127 -6.83 -8.08 -14.43
C LEU A 127 -5.42 -8.64 -14.20
N ARG A 128 -4.56 -7.93 -13.43
CA ARG A 128 -3.21 -8.40 -13.11
C ARG A 128 -3.25 -9.67 -12.27
N VAL A 129 -4.09 -9.71 -11.25
CA VAL A 129 -4.24 -10.87 -10.37
C VAL A 129 -4.79 -12.06 -11.15
N ALA A 130 -5.82 -11.86 -11.98
CA ALA A 130 -6.39 -12.93 -12.80
C ALA A 130 -5.35 -13.52 -13.77
N LYS A 131 -4.57 -12.68 -14.44
CA LYS A 131 -3.50 -13.14 -15.33
C LYS A 131 -2.45 -13.96 -14.58
N ALA A 132 -1.93 -13.45 -13.48
CA ALA A 132 -0.93 -14.14 -12.67
C ALA A 132 -1.45 -15.50 -12.14
N TYR A 133 -2.71 -15.54 -11.70
CA TYR A 133 -3.34 -16.76 -11.24
C TYR A 133 -3.41 -17.83 -12.35
N PHE A 134 -3.88 -17.47 -13.54
CA PHE A 134 -3.93 -18.41 -14.66
C PHE A 134 -2.55 -18.82 -15.19
N GLU A 135 -1.54 -17.96 -15.08
CA GLU A 135 -0.16 -18.33 -15.40
C GLU A 135 0.39 -19.39 -14.45
N VAL A 136 0.11 -19.27 -13.15
CA VAL A 136 0.49 -20.28 -12.16
C VAL A 136 -0.22 -21.62 -12.44
N LEU A 137 -1.54 -21.59 -12.69
CA LEU A 137 -2.28 -22.81 -13.03
C LEU A 137 -1.71 -23.48 -14.29
N ARG A 138 -1.46 -22.70 -15.33
CA ARG A 138 -0.85 -23.21 -16.56
C ARG A 138 0.53 -23.83 -16.32
N ALA A 139 1.34 -23.24 -15.45
CA ALA A 139 2.64 -23.79 -15.08
C ALA A 139 2.52 -25.10 -14.31
N GLN A 140 1.53 -25.22 -13.42
CA GLN A 140 1.23 -26.45 -12.69
C GLN A 140 0.77 -27.56 -13.63
N ASP A 141 -0.17 -27.30 -14.52
CA ASP A 141 -0.63 -28.27 -15.53
C ASP A 141 0.51 -28.77 -16.42
N ASN A 142 1.39 -27.84 -16.83
CA ASN A 142 2.55 -28.19 -17.65
C ASN A 142 3.55 -29.08 -16.88
N LEU A 143 3.74 -28.81 -15.59
CA LEU A 143 4.57 -29.63 -14.73
C LEU A 143 4.00 -31.06 -14.55
N GLU A 144 2.70 -31.18 -14.37
CA GLU A 144 2.03 -32.48 -14.29
C GLU A 144 2.16 -33.28 -15.60
N PHE A 145 1.96 -32.60 -16.72
CA PHE A 145 2.12 -33.18 -18.04
C PHE A 145 3.55 -33.77 -18.25
N VAL A 146 4.57 -32.96 -18.00
CA VAL A 146 5.98 -33.36 -18.13
C VAL A 146 6.34 -34.51 -17.18
N ARG A 147 5.81 -34.51 -15.95
CA ARG A 147 5.99 -35.59 -14.99
C ARG A 147 5.31 -36.91 -15.46
N ALA A 148 4.14 -36.81 -16.07
CA ALA A 148 3.44 -37.95 -16.61
C ALA A 148 4.17 -38.55 -17.82
N GLU A 149 4.71 -37.71 -18.70
CA GLU A 149 5.50 -38.13 -19.86
C GLU A 149 6.82 -38.80 -19.42
N SER A 150 7.54 -38.22 -18.47
CA SER A 150 8.76 -38.80 -17.91
C SER A 150 8.52 -40.20 -17.30
N ARG A 151 7.40 -40.41 -16.61
CA ARG A 151 7.02 -41.73 -16.07
C ARG A 151 6.71 -42.73 -17.16
N ARG A 152 6.15 -42.33 -18.30
CA ARG A 152 5.89 -43.23 -19.44
C ARG A 152 7.15 -43.55 -20.25
N GLY A 153 8.10 -42.64 -20.32
CA GLY A 153 9.36 -42.84 -21.05
C GLY A 153 10.40 -43.72 -20.29
N SER A 154 10.26 -43.84 -18.97
CA SER A 154 11.15 -44.61 -18.12
C SER A 154 11.15 -46.14 -18.42
N PRO A 155 10.04 -46.82 -18.66
CA PRO A 155 10.02 -48.26 -18.92
C PRO A 155 10.59 -48.64 -20.32
N ILE A 156 10.61 -47.72 -21.31
CA ILE A 156 11.10 -48.04 -22.64
C ILE A 156 12.62 -48.11 -22.69
N ARG A 157 13.34 -47.33 -21.86
CA ARG A 157 14.81 -47.38 -21.76
C ARG A 157 15.33 -48.62 -21.05
N ALA A 158 14.58 -49.13 -20.07
CA ALA A 158 14.98 -50.34 -19.35
C ALA A 158 15.00 -51.61 -20.21
N ASN A 159 14.20 -51.63 -21.30
CA ASN A 159 14.09 -52.80 -22.19
C ASN A 159 15.11 -52.81 -23.35
N GLN A 160 15.89 -51.71 -23.54
CA GLN A 160 16.91 -51.65 -24.59
C GLN A 160 18.34 -51.99 -24.14
N THR A 161 18.54 -52.29 -22.84
CA THR A 161 19.87 -52.59 -22.29
C THR A 161 20.10 -54.10 -22.12
N THR A 162 19.19 -54.97 -22.61
CA THR A 162 19.32 -56.44 -22.53
C THR A 162 19.26 -57.05 -23.95
N LEU A 163 20.22 -56.71 -24.82
CA LEU A 163 20.60 -57.47 -26.02
C LEU A 163 22.10 -57.40 -26.18
#